data_b035587f6a10213095bac4afc7be4091
#
_entry.id   b035587f6a10213095bac4afc7be4091
#
_cell.length_a   1.000
_cell.length_b   1.000
_cell.length_c   1.000
_cell.angle_alpha   90.00
_cell.angle_beta   90.00
_cell.angle_gamma   90.00
#
_symmetry.space_group_name_H-M   'P 1'
#
loop_
_entity.id
_entity.type
_entity.pdbx_description
1 polymer ?
#
loop_
_entity_poly.entity_id
_entity_poly.type
_entity_poly.pdbx_seq_one_letter_code
_entity_poly.pdbx_strand_id
1 'polypeptide(L)'
;MNRKKLTSSTEEDWEAWLVRRWKWLVLGLAVAVLVGIVSLVIVLNAKERDTAAKETIDKLKECLNDTEIHEDMTELVVPSNRCNNNSLDNIDLGRLKKLKTIEIEDNAFQDVLNMKLSGLADLERLIIGRNSFMKENGMFVVEDCDSVKEIRIGDNSFKDYSGFEVKNVPSLEQLVIGNNCFGEVEDVSLNQLKKVETVEVGENSFGNRAGSFSLVDCDAVKVFRVGNNSFSNYYACEIQNVPLLELIEIGNGCFGNVPKLALVSMSKLDRILIGEDSFTRLDLEAFSFPFLFSVASEGMSSFLVKDCPLVTEMRVGFGSFLGYEECVIDNVPSLEVIEIGSSCFVSSSIKLISTNHGCESGIDLPVLTALSFGSHSFMNCTHALFESGSMRLQ
;
A
#
# COMPACT_ATOMS: atom_id res chain seq x y z
N MET A 1 42.17 -37.65 67.27
CA MET A 1 41.61 -38.63 66.38
C MET A 1 40.45 -37.96 65.69
N ASN A 2 40.67 -37.23 64.56
CA ASN A 2 39.68 -36.53 63.77
C ASN A 2 39.86 -36.92 62.31
N ARG A 3 39.04 -37.87 61.83
CA ARG A 3 38.89 -38.13 60.39
C ARG A 3 37.86 -37.13 59.86
N LYS A 4 38.32 -36.14 59.16
CA LYS A 4 37.49 -35.22 58.39
C LYS A 4 36.83 -35.96 57.23
N LYS A 5 35.51 -35.87 57.12
CA LYS A 5 34.72 -36.14 55.93
C LYS A 5 35.18 -35.21 54.81
N LEU A 6 35.80 -35.76 53.81
CA LEU A 6 36.16 -35.06 52.56
C LEU A 6 35.81 -36.00 51.42
N THR A 7 34.53 -36.18 51.11
CA THR A 7 34.08 -36.96 49.95
C THR A 7 32.65 -36.67 49.46
N SER A 8 32.03 -35.51 49.78
CA SER A 8 30.67 -35.25 49.25
C SER A 8 30.54 -34.06 48.30
N SER A 9 31.56 -33.18 48.21
CA SER A 9 31.47 -31.99 47.34
C SER A 9 31.95 -32.22 45.90
N THR A 10 32.75 -33.25 45.66
CA THR A 10 33.29 -33.51 44.30
C THR A 10 32.38 -34.37 43.44
N GLU A 11 31.51 -35.18 43.99
CA GLU A 11 30.55 -35.98 43.22
C GLU A 11 29.36 -35.14 42.76
N GLU A 12 28.82 -34.24 43.58
CA GLU A 12 27.74 -33.31 43.18
C GLU A 12 28.20 -32.32 42.10
N ASP A 13 29.46 -31.86 42.14
CA ASP A 13 30.04 -30.99 41.09
C ASP A 13 30.20 -31.72 39.76
N TRP A 14 30.52 -33.02 39.78
CA TRP A 14 30.65 -33.83 38.56
C TRP A 14 29.31 -34.11 37.89
N GLU A 15 28.26 -34.41 38.63
CA GLU A 15 26.91 -34.59 38.07
C GLU A 15 26.35 -33.30 37.49
N ALA A 16 26.51 -32.16 38.17
CA ALA A 16 26.09 -30.86 37.68
C ALA A 16 26.86 -30.45 36.40
N TRP A 17 28.15 -30.77 36.30
CA TRP A 17 28.97 -30.54 35.11
C TRP A 17 28.54 -31.44 33.95
N LEU A 18 28.26 -32.71 34.18
CA LEU A 18 27.75 -33.64 33.17
C LEU A 18 26.39 -33.20 32.64
N VAL A 19 25.45 -32.81 33.49
CA VAL A 19 24.12 -32.35 33.13
C VAL A 19 24.20 -31.06 32.27
N ARG A 20 25.07 -30.10 32.62
CA ARG A 20 25.30 -28.91 31.77
C ARG A 20 25.84 -29.27 30.39
N ARG A 21 26.81 -30.17 30.31
CA ARG A 21 27.43 -30.59 29.05
C ARG A 21 26.44 -31.34 28.17
N TRP A 22 25.58 -32.18 28.74
CA TRP A 22 24.49 -32.85 28.05
C TRP A 22 23.44 -31.86 27.49
N LYS A 23 23.07 -30.87 28.28
CA LYS A 23 22.15 -29.80 27.81
C LYS A 23 22.69 -29.06 26.59
N TRP A 24 23.96 -28.72 26.58
CA TRP A 24 24.58 -28.06 25.42
C TRP A 24 24.71 -28.98 24.20
N LEU A 25 24.97 -30.27 24.40
CA LEU A 25 25.00 -31.25 23.33
C LEU A 25 23.61 -31.46 22.72
N VAL A 26 22.58 -31.59 23.53
CA VAL A 26 21.19 -31.72 23.09
C VAL A 26 20.75 -30.45 22.36
N LEU A 27 21.08 -29.26 22.90
CA LEU A 27 20.79 -27.98 22.25
C LEU A 27 21.51 -27.86 20.90
N GLY A 28 22.77 -28.21 20.83
CA GLY A 28 23.56 -28.22 19.61
C GLY A 28 22.99 -29.17 18.56
N LEU A 29 22.57 -30.36 18.96
CA LEU A 29 21.91 -31.34 18.08
C LEU A 29 20.56 -30.81 17.56
N ALA A 30 19.76 -30.21 18.45
CA ALA A 30 18.47 -29.62 18.07
C ALA A 30 18.64 -28.46 17.07
N VAL A 31 19.64 -27.60 17.28
CA VAL A 31 19.98 -26.53 16.31
C VAL A 31 20.44 -27.10 14.97
N ALA A 32 21.30 -28.12 14.98
CA ALA A 32 21.77 -28.77 13.76
C ALA A 32 20.62 -29.43 12.97
N VAL A 33 19.68 -30.08 13.66
CA VAL A 33 18.48 -30.64 13.03
C VAL A 33 17.58 -29.54 12.46
N LEU A 34 17.35 -28.45 13.18
CA LEU A 34 16.59 -27.30 12.68
C LEU A 34 17.24 -26.70 11.45
N VAL A 35 18.54 -26.47 11.46
CA VAL A 35 19.28 -25.96 10.29
C VAL A 35 19.16 -26.93 9.12
N GLY A 36 19.25 -28.23 9.36
CA GLY A 36 19.07 -29.27 8.34
C GLY A 36 17.66 -29.24 7.73
N ILE A 37 16.63 -29.14 8.57
CA ILE A 37 15.23 -29.05 8.10
C ILE A 37 15.02 -27.76 7.28
N VAL A 38 15.49 -26.60 7.77
CA VAL A 38 15.37 -25.32 7.05
C VAL A 38 16.09 -25.40 5.70
N SER A 39 17.31 -25.97 5.67
CA SER A 39 18.07 -26.15 4.42
C SER A 39 17.35 -27.09 3.45
N LEU A 40 16.74 -28.16 3.93
CA LEU A 40 15.98 -29.11 3.10
C LEU A 40 14.73 -28.42 2.53
N VAL A 41 14.01 -27.64 3.33
CA VAL A 41 12.82 -26.89 2.88
C VAL A 41 13.22 -25.88 1.79
N ILE A 42 14.33 -25.16 1.99
CA ILE A 42 14.84 -24.21 0.98
C ILE A 42 15.16 -24.94 -0.34
N VAL A 43 15.84 -26.08 -0.30
CA VAL A 43 16.18 -26.86 -1.51
C VAL A 43 14.94 -27.41 -2.20
N LEU A 44 13.96 -27.90 -1.44
CA LEU A 44 12.71 -28.42 -1.99
C LEU A 44 11.91 -27.30 -2.67
N ASN A 45 11.77 -26.16 -2.02
CA ASN A 45 11.08 -24.98 -2.59
C ASN A 45 11.79 -24.46 -3.83
N ALA A 46 13.13 -24.44 -3.85
CA ALA A 46 13.89 -24.02 -5.03
C ALA A 46 13.68 -24.99 -6.23
N LYS A 47 13.63 -26.30 -5.97
CA LYS A 47 13.36 -27.30 -7.00
C LYS A 47 11.94 -27.22 -7.54
N GLU A 48 10.97 -26.99 -6.69
CA GLU A 48 9.57 -26.81 -7.08
C GLU A 48 9.40 -25.55 -7.95
N ARG A 49 10.00 -24.42 -7.56
CA ARG A 49 10.03 -23.18 -8.36
C ARG A 49 10.70 -23.40 -9.73
N ASP A 50 11.84 -24.08 -9.78
CA ASP A 50 12.51 -24.36 -11.06
C ASP A 50 11.65 -25.23 -11.99
N THR A 51 10.90 -26.16 -11.44
CA THR A 51 9.97 -27.00 -12.20
C THR A 51 8.80 -26.17 -12.74
N ALA A 52 8.20 -25.31 -11.93
CA ALA A 52 7.11 -24.42 -12.34
C ALA A 52 7.57 -23.42 -13.42
N ALA A 53 8.74 -22.82 -13.25
CA ALA A 53 9.31 -21.91 -14.24
C ALA A 53 9.60 -22.60 -15.58
N LYS A 54 10.07 -23.86 -15.56
CA LYS A 54 10.26 -24.66 -16.77
C LYS A 54 8.93 -24.93 -17.47
N GLU A 55 7.92 -25.36 -16.73
CA GLU A 55 6.58 -25.61 -17.27
C GLU A 55 5.99 -24.35 -17.91
N THR A 56 6.14 -23.20 -17.27
CA THR A 56 5.73 -21.88 -17.81
C THR A 56 6.39 -21.63 -19.17
N ILE A 57 7.71 -21.82 -19.27
CA ILE A 57 8.45 -21.60 -20.52
C ILE A 57 7.99 -22.53 -21.63
N ASP A 58 7.78 -23.81 -21.33
CA ASP A 58 7.32 -24.78 -22.31
C ASP A 58 5.91 -24.43 -22.84
N LYS A 59 5.00 -24.03 -21.97
CA LYS A 59 3.65 -23.56 -22.34
C LYS A 59 3.65 -22.22 -23.08
N LEU A 60 4.55 -21.30 -22.73
CA LEU A 60 4.74 -20.06 -23.47
C LEU A 60 5.20 -20.31 -24.91
N LYS A 61 6.15 -21.21 -25.13
CA LYS A 61 6.58 -21.62 -26.46
C LYS A 61 5.43 -22.18 -27.30
N GLU A 62 4.57 -22.99 -26.67
CA GLU A 62 3.39 -23.54 -27.33
C GLU A 62 2.39 -22.47 -27.75
N CYS A 63 2.02 -21.54 -26.81
CA CYS A 63 1.00 -20.52 -27.08
C CYS A 63 1.49 -19.39 -27.97
N LEU A 64 2.80 -19.14 -28.04
CA LEU A 64 3.42 -18.13 -28.92
C LEU A 64 3.86 -18.67 -30.28
N ASN A 65 3.52 -19.93 -30.60
CA ASN A 65 3.84 -20.60 -31.87
C ASN A 65 5.34 -20.59 -32.24
N ASP A 66 6.17 -21.22 -31.45
CA ASP A 66 7.62 -21.36 -31.65
C ASP A 66 8.44 -20.07 -31.63
N THR A 67 7.96 -19.03 -30.98
CA THR A 67 8.86 -17.92 -30.62
C THR A 67 10.02 -18.47 -29.79
N GLU A 68 11.26 -18.19 -30.23
CA GLU A 68 12.46 -18.67 -29.53
C GLU A 68 12.57 -18.09 -28.12
N ILE A 69 11.89 -18.72 -27.16
CA ILE A 69 12.06 -18.38 -25.75
C ILE A 69 13.29 -19.14 -25.25
N HIS A 70 14.32 -18.39 -24.90
CA HIS A 70 15.57 -18.92 -24.38
C HIS A 70 16.03 -18.18 -23.12
N GLU A 71 16.84 -18.81 -22.29
CA GLU A 71 17.23 -18.26 -20.97
C GLU A 71 18.03 -16.95 -21.04
N ASP A 72 18.62 -16.63 -22.20
CA ASP A 72 19.42 -15.42 -22.42
C ASP A 72 18.61 -14.25 -23.01
N MET A 73 17.31 -14.43 -23.23
CA MET A 73 16.48 -13.34 -23.79
C MET A 73 16.40 -12.16 -22.83
N THR A 74 16.38 -10.96 -23.39
CA THR A 74 16.29 -9.71 -22.63
C THR A 74 14.93 -9.05 -22.72
N GLU A 75 14.08 -9.50 -23.64
CA GLU A 75 12.76 -8.96 -23.88
C GLU A 75 11.76 -10.09 -24.13
N LEU A 76 10.64 -10.07 -23.43
CA LEU A 76 9.51 -10.96 -23.67
C LEU A 76 8.32 -10.12 -24.09
N VAL A 77 7.87 -10.30 -25.34
CA VAL A 77 6.65 -9.69 -25.86
C VAL A 77 5.61 -10.77 -26.07
N VAL A 78 4.45 -10.61 -25.46
CA VAL A 78 3.28 -11.46 -25.68
C VAL A 78 2.26 -10.68 -26.48
N PRO A 79 2.04 -11.03 -27.78
CA PRO A 79 1.14 -10.30 -28.64
C PRO A 79 -0.32 -10.38 -28.18
N SER A 80 -1.13 -9.44 -28.64
CA SER A 80 -2.55 -9.35 -28.32
C SER A 80 -3.30 -10.64 -28.66
N ASN A 81 -4.26 -11.00 -27.80
CA ASN A 81 -5.13 -12.15 -27.91
C ASN A 81 -4.38 -13.51 -27.88
N ARG A 82 -3.20 -13.56 -27.24
CA ARG A 82 -2.41 -14.79 -27.12
C ARG A 82 -2.49 -15.38 -25.72
N CYS A 83 -2.16 -16.66 -25.66
CA CYS A 83 -2.06 -17.46 -24.43
C CYS A 83 -3.35 -17.44 -23.56
N ASN A 84 -4.51 -17.44 -24.21
CA ASN A 84 -5.84 -17.45 -23.59
C ASN A 84 -6.45 -18.85 -23.47
N ASN A 85 -5.63 -19.88 -23.47
CA ASN A 85 -6.08 -21.23 -23.26
C ASN A 85 -5.85 -21.66 -21.81
N ASN A 86 -6.73 -22.48 -21.28
CA ASN A 86 -6.68 -22.97 -19.89
C ASN A 86 -5.47 -23.85 -19.56
N SER A 87 -4.45 -23.90 -20.41
CA SER A 87 -3.26 -24.75 -20.21
C SER A 87 -2.23 -24.09 -19.29
N LEU A 88 -2.28 -22.76 -19.12
CA LEU A 88 -1.35 -21.99 -18.33
C LEU A 88 -2.07 -21.33 -17.14
N ASP A 89 -2.07 -21.97 -15.98
CA ASP A 89 -2.65 -21.41 -14.76
C ASP A 89 -1.71 -20.43 -14.04
N ASN A 90 -0.41 -20.67 -14.14
CA ASN A 90 0.59 -19.89 -13.41
C ASN A 90 1.70 -19.41 -14.35
N ILE A 91 2.09 -18.16 -14.21
CA ILE A 91 3.27 -17.59 -14.87
C ILE A 91 4.38 -17.43 -13.84
N ASP A 92 5.46 -18.19 -14.02
CA ASP A 92 6.72 -18.04 -13.31
C ASP A 92 7.86 -17.93 -14.33
N LEU A 93 8.43 -16.74 -14.45
CA LEU A 93 9.54 -16.45 -15.37
C LEU A 93 10.91 -16.53 -14.70
N GLY A 94 11.00 -17.14 -13.53
CA GLY A 94 12.19 -17.19 -12.70
C GLY A 94 13.45 -17.78 -13.35
N ARG A 95 13.34 -18.48 -14.48
CA ARG A 95 14.49 -18.96 -15.27
C ARG A 95 15.04 -17.94 -16.26
N LEU A 96 14.25 -16.93 -16.64
CA LEU A 96 14.63 -15.91 -17.62
C LEU A 96 15.36 -14.74 -16.91
N LYS A 97 16.50 -15.03 -16.30
CA LYS A 97 17.20 -14.09 -15.41
C LYS A 97 17.75 -12.83 -16.09
N LYS A 98 17.86 -12.83 -17.42
CA LYS A 98 18.36 -11.70 -18.20
C LYS A 98 17.26 -10.81 -18.78
N LEU A 99 15.98 -11.10 -18.46
CA LEU A 99 14.88 -10.26 -18.88
C LEU A 99 15.02 -8.85 -18.32
N LYS A 100 14.91 -7.88 -19.21
CA LYS A 100 14.87 -6.44 -18.92
C LYS A 100 13.49 -5.87 -19.12
N THR A 101 12.75 -6.40 -20.11
CA THR A 101 11.42 -5.92 -20.45
C THR A 101 10.45 -7.10 -20.58
N ILE A 102 9.30 -6.97 -19.96
CA ILE A 102 8.14 -7.83 -20.18
C ILE A 102 7.03 -6.93 -20.68
N GLU A 103 6.55 -7.18 -21.89
CA GLU A 103 5.43 -6.49 -22.50
C GLU A 103 4.35 -7.50 -22.87
N ILE A 104 3.20 -7.39 -22.25
CA ILE A 104 2.03 -8.21 -22.51
C ILE A 104 1.00 -7.28 -23.13
N GLU A 105 0.67 -7.52 -24.39
CA GLU A 105 -0.31 -6.71 -25.11
C GLU A 105 -1.76 -7.01 -24.68
N ASP A 106 -2.73 -6.37 -25.32
CA ASP A 106 -4.14 -6.43 -24.95
C ASP A 106 -4.76 -7.83 -25.12
N ASN A 107 -5.68 -8.19 -24.21
CA ASN A 107 -6.46 -9.43 -24.25
C ASN A 107 -5.60 -10.71 -24.19
N ALA A 108 -4.46 -10.68 -23.54
CA ALA A 108 -3.58 -11.82 -23.37
C ALA A 108 -3.71 -12.44 -21.97
N PHE A 109 -3.38 -13.72 -21.85
CA PHE A 109 -3.40 -14.44 -20.57
C PHE A 109 -4.73 -14.38 -19.80
N GLN A 110 -5.87 -14.34 -20.48
CA GLN A 110 -7.18 -14.15 -19.82
C GLN A 110 -7.49 -15.24 -18.79
N ASP A 111 -7.02 -16.48 -19.03
CA ASP A 111 -7.32 -17.64 -18.18
C ASP A 111 -6.21 -17.95 -17.16
N VAL A 112 -5.19 -17.09 -17.04
CA VAL A 112 -4.10 -17.27 -16.07
C VAL A 112 -4.58 -16.88 -14.67
N LEU A 113 -4.32 -17.76 -13.69
CA LEU A 113 -4.70 -17.57 -12.29
C LEU A 113 -3.65 -16.75 -11.52
N ASN A 114 -2.36 -17.08 -11.72
CA ASN A 114 -1.32 -16.40 -10.97
C ASN A 114 -0.21 -15.89 -11.87
N MET A 115 0.18 -14.63 -11.66
CA MET A 115 1.36 -14.04 -12.24
C MET A 115 2.35 -13.72 -11.12
N LYS A 116 3.46 -14.49 -11.08
CA LYS A 116 4.50 -14.28 -10.08
C LYS A 116 5.85 -14.01 -10.74
N LEU A 117 6.36 -12.82 -10.56
CA LEU A 117 7.70 -12.41 -10.97
C LEU A 117 8.57 -12.29 -9.72
N SER A 118 9.54 -13.18 -9.58
CA SER A 118 10.39 -13.23 -8.39
C SER A 118 11.86 -13.37 -8.73
N GLY A 119 12.70 -12.51 -8.17
CA GLY A 119 14.15 -12.58 -8.33
C GLY A 119 14.63 -12.36 -9.77
N LEU A 120 13.94 -11.53 -10.56
CA LEU A 120 14.37 -11.06 -11.88
C LEU A 120 15.20 -9.80 -11.70
N ALA A 121 16.47 -9.96 -11.37
CA ALA A 121 17.35 -8.86 -10.96
C ALA A 121 17.59 -7.82 -12.08
N ASP A 122 17.55 -8.23 -13.35
CA ASP A 122 17.78 -7.34 -14.50
C ASP A 122 16.49 -6.73 -15.06
N LEU A 123 15.30 -7.14 -14.55
CA LEU A 123 14.01 -6.65 -15.06
C LEU A 123 13.87 -5.14 -14.74
N GLU A 124 13.70 -4.34 -15.78
CA GLU A 124 13.56 -2.88 -15.68
C GLU A 124 12.11 -2.41 -15.90
N ARG A 125 11.36 -3.10 -16.79
CA ARG A 125 10.02 -2.67 -17.18
C ARG A 125 9.05 -3.84 -17.26
N LEU A 126 7.88 -3.66 -16.65
CA LEU A 126 6.73 -4.56 -16.74
C LEU A 126 5.53 -3.76 -17.26
N ILE A 127 5.12 -4.06 -18.49
CA ILE A 127 3.98 -3.42 -19.14
C ILE A 127 2.93 -4.48 -19.43
N ILE A 128 1.72 -4.26 -18.97
CA ILE A 128 0.58 -5.15 -19.19
C ILE A 128 -0.52 -4.35 -19.87
N GLY A 129 -0.98 -4.82 -21.00
CA GLY A 129 -2.05 -4.24 -21.79
C GLY A 129 -3.42 -4.39 -21.13
N ARG A 130 -4.46 -4.08 -21.87
CA ARG A 130 -5.84 -4.08 -21.40
C ARG A 130 -6.47 -5.47 -21.45
N ASN A 131 -7.49 -5.71 -20.60
CA ASN A 131 -8.30 -6.93 -20.59
C ASN A 131 -7.48 -8.22 -20.47
N SER A 132 -6.39 -8.18 -19.76
CA SER A 132 -5.50 -9.32 -19.54
C SER A 132 -5.66 -9.86 -18.13
N PHE A 133 -5.43 -11.17 -17.92
CA PHE A 133 -5.55 -11.77 -16.59
C PHE A 133 -6.94 -11.62 -15.95
N MET A 134 -7.96 -12.19 -16.59
CA MET A 134 -9.37 -12.02 -16.22
C MET A 134 -9.91 -13.10 -15.27
N LYS A 135 -9.07 -14.06 -14.87
CA LYS A 135 -9.49 -15.20 -14.05
C LYS A 135 -9.74 -14.77 -12.60
N GLU A 136 -10.82 -15.28 -12.00
CA GLU A 136 -11.20 -14.95 -10.61
C GLU A 136 -10.20 -15.52 -9.59
N ASN A 137 -10.04 -14.82 -8.46
CA ASN A 137 -9.24 -15.22 -7.29
C ASN A 137 -7.76 -15.43 -7.58
N GLY A 138 -7.23 -14.77 -8.61
CA GLY A 138 -5.82 -14.81 -8.95
C GLY A 138 -4.94 -13.95 -8.05
N MET A 139 -3.61 -14.16 -8.18
CA MET A 139 -2.60 -13.35 -7.49
C MET A 139 -1.62 -12.72 -8.48
N PHE A 140 -1.40 -11.43 -8.33
CA PHE A 140 -0.32 -10.68 -8.97
C PHE A 140 0.77 -10.39 -7.97
N VAL A 141 1.99 -10.86 -8.25
CA VAL A 141 3.15 -10.70 -7.35
C VAL A 141 4.38 -10.26 -8.13
N VAL A 142 5.00 -9.16 -7.71
CA VAL A 142 6.33 -8.73 -8.16
C VAL A 142 7.19 -8.57 -6.91
N GLU A 143 8.16 -9.47 -6.75
CA GLU A 143 9.01 -9.50 -5.55
C GLU A 143 10.48 -9.71 -5.88
N ASP A 144 11.37 -9.12 -5.08
CA ASP A 144 12.82 -9.31 -5.18
C ASP A 144 13.36 -9.00 -6.60
N CYS A 145 12.84 -7.94 -7.24
CA CYS A 145 13.23 -7.48 -8.57
C CYS A 145 13.94 -6.13 -8.46
N ASP A 146 15.26 -6.17 -8.28
CA ASP A 146 16.06 -5.02 -7.86
C ASP A 146 16.12 -3.86 -8.89
N SER A 147 15.98 -4.17 -10.18
CA SER A 147 16.14 -3.19 -11.27
C SER A 147 14.83 -2.65 -11.83
N VAL A 148 13.67 -3.14 -11.38
CA VAL A 148 12.36 -2.68 -11.88
C VAL A 148 12.17 -1.20 -11.60
N LYS A 149 11.96 -0.42 -12.68
CA LYS A 149 11.72 1.02 -12.66
C LYS A 149 10.27 1.37 -12.93
N GLU A 150 9.60 0.57 -13.77
CA GLU A 150 8.24 0.85 -14.20
C GLU A 150 7.37 -0.40 -14.14
N ILE A 151 6.23 -0.28 -13.49
CA ILE A 151 5.12 -1.23 -13.54
C ILE A 151 3.91 -0.48 -14.05
N ARG A 152 3.39 -0.89 -15.22
CA ARG A 152 2.19 -0.31 -15.82
C ARG A 152 1.19 -1.40 -16.15
N ILE A 153 -0.03 -1.24 -15.68
CA ILE A 153 -1.14 -2.17 -15.86
C ILE A 153 -2.27 -1.46 -16.60
N GLY A 154 -2.70 -1.99 -17.72
CA GLY A 154 -3.79 -1.45 -18.54
C GLY A 154 -5.18 -1.74 -17.97
N ASP A 155 -6.17 -1.03 -18.50
CA ASP A 155 -7.55 -1.08 -18.05
C ASP A 155 -8.14 -2.50 -18.09
N ASN A 156 -8.99 -2.83 -17.13
CA ASN A 156 -9.68 -4.10 -16.97
C ASN A 156 -8.75 -5.31 -16.81
N SER A 157 -7.46 -5.11 -16.53
CA SER A 157 -6.53 -6.22 -16.29
C SER A 157 -6.50 -6.56 -14.82
N PHE A 158 -6.38 -7.86 -14.53
CA PHE A 158 -6.48 -8.39 -13.17
C PHE A 158 -7.79 -8.02 -12.46
N LYS A 159 -8.86 -7.81 -13.21
CA LYS A 159 -10.11 -7.26 -12.69
C LYS A 159 -10.65 -8.02 -11.47
N ASP A 160 -10.67 -9.34 -11.55
CA ASP A 160 -11.25 -10.22 -10.55
C ASP A 160 -10.18 -10.95 -9.70
N TYR A 161 -8.94 -10.43 -9.71
CA TYR A 161 -7.85 -10.91 -8.85
C TYR A 161 -8.07 -10.47 -7.40
N SER A 162 -7.77 -11.38 -6.48
CA SER A 162 -7.89 -11.18 -5.04
C SER A 162 -6.57 -10.88 -4.33
N GLY A 163 -5.44 -10.99 -5.04
CA GLY A 163 -4.12 -10.69 -4.49
C GLY A 163 -3.32 -9.71 -5.34
N PHE A 164 -2.73 -8.73 -4.68
CA PHE A 164 -1.80 -7.76 -5.26
C PHE A 164 -0.62 -7.56 -4.31
N GLU A 165 0.59 -7.84 -4.79
CA GLU A 165 1.80 -7.71 -3.97
C GLU A 165 2.95 -7.14 -4.81
N VAL A 166 3.49 -6.01 -4.38
CA VAL A 166 4.71 -5.38 -4.94
C VAL A 166 5.64 -5.09 -3.76
N LYS A 167 6.71 -5.89 -3.65
CA LYS A 167 7.63 -5.79 -2.52
C LYS A 167 9.09 -6.02 -2.92
N ASN A 168 10.02 -5.46 -2.17
CA ASN A 168 11.46 -5.58 -2.42
C ASN A 168 11.82 -5.21 -3.87
N VAL A 169 11.30 -4.06 -4.34
CA VAL A 169 11.56 -3.47 -5.66
C VAL A 169 12.20 -2.09 -5.50
N PRO A 170 13.45 -2.02 -5.03
CA PRO A 170 14.07 -0.79 -4.54
C PRO A 170 14.33 0.26 -5.63
N SER A 171 14.24 -0.11 -6.90
CA SER A 171 14.45 0.79 -8.03
C SER A 171 13.17 1.27 -8.69
N LEU A 172 12.00 0.86 -8.19
CA LEU A 172 10.72 1.23 -8.77
C LEU A 172 10.51 2.75 -8.68
N GLU A 173 10.29 3.39 -9.84
CA GLU A 173 10.08 4.84 -10.00
C GLU A 173 8.62 5.17 -10.30
N GLN A 174 7.93 4.30 -11.05
CA GLN A 174 6.54 4.49 -11.45
C GLN A 174 5.69 3.24 -11.24
N LEU A 175 4.55 3.42 -10.57
CA LEU A 175 3.48 2.42 -10.46
C LEU A 175 2.20 3.04 -11.00
N VAL A 176 1.71 2.51 -12.12
CA VAL A 176 0.49 2.97 -12.79
C VAL A 176 -0.46 1.78 -12.96
N ILE A 177 -1.63 1.89 -12.37
CA ILE A 177 -2.69 0.89 -12.44
C ILE A 177 -3.88 1.51 -13.17
N GLY A 178 -4.36 0.85 -14.22
CA GLY A 178 -5.47 1.31 -15.04
C GLY A 178 -6.83 1.22 -14.35
N ASN A 179 -7.87 1.47 -15.12
CA ASN A 179 -9.25 1.44 -14.62
C ASN A 179 -9.77 0.01 -14.47
N ASN A 180 -10.68 -0.21 -13.52
CA ASN A 180 -11.35 -1.49 -13.26
C ASN A 180 -10.37 -2.65 -12.99
N CYS A 181 -9.29 -2.40 -12.25
CA CYS A 181 -8.27 -3.38 -11.90
C CYS A 181 -8.41 -3.81 -10.44
N PHE A 182 -8.09 -5.09 -10.16
CA PHE A 182 -7.95 -5.60 -8.79
C PHE A 182 -9.18 -5.38 -7.89
N GLY A 183 -10.38 -5.56 -8.44
CA GLY A 183 -11.62 -5.30 -7.70
C GLY A 183 -11.76 -6.09 -6.40
N GLU A 184 -11.25 -7.32 -6.34
CA GLU A 184 -11.42 -8.25 -5.23
C GLU A 184 -10.24 -8.25 -4.22
N VAL A 185 -9.29 -7.33 -4.36
CA VAL A 185 -8.14 -7.21 -3.43
C VAL A 185 -8.57 -6.53 -2.14
N GLU A 186 -8.24 -7.14 -0.99
CA GLU A 186 -8.57 -6.64 0.34
C GLU A 186 -7.50 -5.69 0.88
N ASP A 187 -6.21 -6.03 0.74
CA ASP A 187 -5.14 -5.22 1.31
C ASP A 187 -4.14 -4.80 0.24
N VAL A 188 -3.85 -3.50 0.19
CA VAL A 188 -2.84 -2.90 -0.68
C VAL A 188 -1.77 -2.23 0.16
N SER A 189 -0.57 -2.79 0.14
CA SER A 189 0.58 -2.25 0.86
C SER A 189 1.66 -1.80 -0.12
N LEU A 190 1.87 -0.49 -0.20
CA LEU A 190 2.92 0.14 -0.99
C LEU A 190 3.98 0.74 -0.04
N ASN A 191 4.60 -0.14 0.75
CA ASN A 191 5.49 0.29 1.81
C ASN A 191 6.96 0.13 1.41
N GLN A 192 7.80 1.06 1.86
CA GLN A 192 9.27 1.04 1.66
C GLN A 192 9.70 1.11 0.19
N LEU A 193 8.86 1.68 -0.68
CA LEU A 193 9.19 1.92 -2.09
C LEU A 193 10.03 3.20 -2.21
N LYS A 194 11.35 3.06 -2.05
CA LYS A 194 12.27 4.18 -1.81
C LYS A 194 12.48 5.13 -2.99
N LYS A 195 12.20 4.69 -4.22
CA LYS A 195 12.39 5.50 -5.44
C LYS A 195 11.11 5.80 -6.20
N VAL A 196 9.98 5.25 -5.78
CA VAL A 196 8.70 5.55 -6.44
C VAL A 196 8.42 7.04 -6.34
N GLU A 197 8.34 7.69 -7.48
CA GLU A 197 7.99 9.11 -7.58
C GLU A 197 6.49 9.32 -7.79
N THR A 198 5.85 8.39 -8.50
CA THR A 198 4.44 8.49 -8.87
C THR A 198 3.70 7.17 -8.60
N VAL A 199 2.60 7.27 -7.88
CA VAL A 199 1.62 6.21 -7.68
C VAL A 199 0.30 6.69 -8.27
N GLU A 200 -0.18 6.02 -9.32
CA GLU A 200 -1.45 6.33 -9.98
C GLU A 200 -2.33 5.09 -10.03
N VAL A 201 -3.56 5.23 -9.55
CA VAL A 201 -4.60 4.22 -9.58
C VAL A 201 -5.78 4.77 -10.38
N GLY A 202 -6.20 4.06 -11.40
CA GLY A 202 -7.33 4.43 -12.25
C GLY A 202 -8.69 4.32 -11.55
N GLU A 203 -9.76 4.51 -12.28
CA GLU A 203 -11.13 4.49 -11.75
C GLU A 203 -11.63 3.06 -11.47
N ASN A 204 -12.53 2.91 -10.50
CA ASN A 204 -13.19 1.65 -10.13
C ASN A 204 -12.22 0.50 -9.80
N SER A 205 -11.03 0.81 -9.29
CA SER A 205 -10.01 -0.17 -8.94
C SER A 205 -9.96 -0.40 -7.44
N PHE A 206 -9.70 -1.65 -6.99
CA PHE A 206 -9.67 -2.01 -5.57
C PHE A 206 -10.98 -1.69 -4.80
N GLY A 207 -12.13 -1.77 -5.46
CA GLY A 207 -13.38 -1.23 -4.90
C GLY A 207 -14.37 -2.25 -4.35
N ASN A 208 -14.28 -3.53 -4.71
CA ASN A 208 -15.34 -4.50 -4.43
C ASN A 208 -15.28 -5.08 -3.01
N ARG A 209 -14.10 -5.16 -2.42
CA ARG A 209 -13.87 -5.72 -1.07
C ARG A 209 -13.56 -4.65 -0.04
N ALA A 210 -13.95 -4.94 1.19
CA ALA A 210 -13.49 -4.16 2.34
C ALA A 210 -12.02 -4.48 2.61
N GLY A 211 -11.20 -3.45 2.79
CA GLY A 211 -9.78 -3.66 2.91
C GLY A 211 -9.01 -2.48 3.49
N SER A 212 -7.69 -2.57 3.47
CA SER A 212 -6.79 -1.53 3.93
C SER A 212 -5.81 -1.08 2.84
N PHE A 213 -5.55 0.22 2.79
CA PHE A 213 -4.51 0.82 1.95
C PHE A 213 -3.42 1.42 2.82
N SER A 214 -2.16 1.15 2.50
CA SER A 214 -1.01 1.79 3.14
C SER A 214 0.06 2.24 2.15
N LEU A 215 0.53 3.48 2.31
CA LEU A 215 1.65 4.10 1.62
C LEU A 215 2.59 4.65 2.69
N VAL A 216 3.55 3.84 3.11
CA VAL A 216 4.38 4.12 4.29
C VAL A 216 5.86 3.98 3.97
N ASP A 217 6.67 4.91 4.52
CA ASP A 217 8.14 4.91 4.35
C ASP A 217 8.59 5.00 2.88
N CYS A 218 7.88 5.79 2.07
CA CYS A 218 8.15 6.01 0.65
C CYS A 218 8.83 7.35 0.43
N ASP A 219 10.16 7.36 0.42
CA ASP A 219 10.98 8.59 0.51
C ASP A 219 10.90 9.49 -0.73
N ALA A 220 10.58 8.95 -1.90
CA ALA A 220 10.64 9.68 -3.18
C ALA A 220 9.26 10.05 -3.76
N VAL A 221 8.15 9.57 -3.18
CA VAL A 221 6.80 9.80 -3.73
C VAL A 221 6.47 11.29 -3.71
N LYS A 222 6.20 11.82 -4.91
CA LYS A 222 5.79 13.21 -5.16
C LYS A 222 4.31 13.33 -5.45
N VAL A 223 3.75 12.30 -6.13
CA VAL A 223 2.36 12.32 -6.61
C VAL A 223 1.66 11.03 -6.21
N PHE A 224 0.54 11.18 -5.53
CA PHE A 224 -0.41 10.10 -5.25
C PHE A 224 -1.77 10.46 -5.83
N ARG A 225 -2.21 9.70 -6.87
CA ARG A 225 -3.49 9.89 -7.54
C ARG A 225 -4.34 8.64 -7.47
N VAL A 226 -5.61 8.84 -7.19
CA VAL A 226 -6.64 7.80 -7.14
C VAL A 226 -7.84 8.25 -7.97
N GLY A 227 -8.22 7.45 -8.96
CA GLY A 227 -9.39 7.69 -9.80
C GLY A 227 -10.71 7.42 -9.07
N ASN A 228 -11.82 7.85 -9.68
CA ASN A 228 -13.14 7.76 -9.08
C ASN A 228 -13.52 6.33 -8.70
N ASN A 229 -14.26 6.17 -7.59
CA ASN A 229 -14.77 4.91 -7.05
C ASN A 229 -13.71 3.86 -6.72
N SER A 230 -12.44 4.25 -6.59
CA SER A 230 -11.36 3.33 -6.21
C SER A 230 -11.22 3.27 -4.69
N PHE A 231 -10.88 2.09 -4.19
CA PHE A 231 -10.85 1.82 -2.74
C PHE A 231 -12.20 2.14 -2.04
N SER A 232 -13.32 2.10 -2.77
CA SER A 232 -14.60 2.62 -2.29
C SER A 232 -15.10 1.94 -1.00
N ASN A 233 -14.80 0.66 -0.79
CA ASN A 233 -15.19 -0.11 0.39
C ASN A 233 -14.09 -0.26 1.45
N TYR A 234 -12.95 0.39 1.26
CA TYR A 234 -11.84 0.30 2.22
C TYR A 234 -12.18 1.01 3.53
N TYR A 235 -11.72 0.43 4.64
CA TYR A 235 -11.92 0.94 6.00
C TYR A 235 -10.65 1.52 6.64
N ALA A 236 -9.51 1.42 5.98
CA ALA A 236 -8.26 2.03 6.43
C ALA A 236 -7.51 2.66 5.25
N CYS A 237 -6.96 3.84 5.47
CA CYS A 237 -6.07 4.55 4.56
C CYS A 237 -4.94 5.18 5.38
N GLU A 238 -3.72 4.67 5.20
CA GLU A 238 -2.56 5.15 5.91
C GLU A 238 -1.55 5.75 4.91
N ILE A 239 -1.20 7.01 5.11
CA ILE A 239 -0.17 7.72 4.36
C ILE A 239 0.80 8.32 5.37
N GLN A 240 1.98 7.73 5.52
CA GLN A 240 2.92 8.09 6.57
C GLN A 240 4.37 8.05 6.09
N ASN A 241 5.21 8.96 6.58
CA ASN A 241 6.63 9.03 6.23
C ASN A 241 6.86 9.13 4.71
N VAL A 242 6.19 10.08 4.06
CA VAL A 242 6.27 10.39 2.62
C VAL A 242 6.77 11.84 2.44
N PRO A 243 8.04 12.12 2.74
CA PRO A 243 8.53 13.49 2.94
C PRO A 243 8.56 14.35 1.67
N LEU A 244 8.58 13.74 0.48
CA LEU A 244 8.60 14.46 -0.80
C LEU A 244 7.24 14.56 -1.48
N LEU A 245 6.18 14.12 -0.82
CA LEU A 245 4.82 14.16 -1.39
C LEU A 245 4.40 15.63 -1.61
N GLU A 246 4.07 15.96 -2.86
CA GLU A 246 3.68 17.30 -3.32
C GLU A 246 2.17 17.37 -3.60
N LEU A 247 1.59 16.28 -4.10
CA LEU A 247 0.19 16.22 -4.50
C LEU A 247 -0.50 14.96 -4.00
N ILE A 248 -1.62 15.16 -3.31
CA ILE A 248 -2.65 14.14 -3.07
C ILE A 248 -3.88 14.52 -3.89
N GLU A 249 -4.27 13.64 -4.81
CA GLU A 249 -5.46 13.80 -5.63
C GLU A 249 -6.31 12.53 -5.55
N ILE A 250 -7.46 12.63 -4.91
CA ILE A 250 -8.39 11.51 -4.68
C ILE A 250 -9.69 11.85 -5.39
N GLY A 251 -10.12 10.97 -6.29
CA GLY A 251 -11.35 11.11 -7.05
C GLY A 251 -12.62 10.99 -6.22
N ASN A 252 -13.76 10.94 -6.90
CA ASN A 252 -15.07 10.84 -6.27
C ASN A 252 -15.33 9.41 -5.73
N GLY A 253 -16.07 9.29 -4.64
CA GLY A 253 -16.52 7.99 -4.10
C GLY A 253 -15.42 7.07 -3.58
N CYS A 254 -14.27 7.61 -3.19
CA CYS A 254 -13.13 6.85 -2.71
C CYS A 254 -13.12 6.70 -1.19
N PHE A 255 -12.57 5.58 -0.69
CA PHE A 255 -12.34 5.36 0.74
C PHE A 255 -13.58 5.52 1.62
N GLY A 256 -14.72 4.98 1.16
CA GLY A 256 -16.03 5.23 1.76
C GLY A 256 -16.17 4.90 3.24
N ASN A 257 -15.41 3.95 3.78
CA ASN A 257 -15.54 3.52 5.18
C ASN A 257 -14.32 3.85 6.04
N VAL A 258 -13.40 4.65 5.57
CA VAL A 258 -12.20 5.06 6.31
C VAL A 258 -12.58 6.04 7.42
N PRO A 259 -12.29 5.74 8.71
CA PRO A 259 -12.67 6.63 9.81
C PRO A 259 -11.66 7.74 10.06
N LYS A 260 -10.44 7.62 9.53
CA LYS A 260 -9.38 8.57 9.82
C LYS A 260 -8.47 8.78 8.62
N LEU A 261 -8.27 10.04 8.25
CA LEU A 261 -7.22 10.46 7.35
C LEU A 261 -6.31 11.46 8.07
N ALA A 262 -5.04 11.12 8.23
CA ALA A 262 -4.06 11.98 8.89
C ALA A 262 -2.86 12.24 7.96
N LEU A 263 -2.64 13.50 7.64
CA LEU A 263 -1.52 13.99 6.85
C LEU A 263 -0.63 14.82 7.78
N VAL A 264 0.45 14.22 8.26
CA VAL A 264 1.27 14.82 9.32
C VAL A 264 2.72 14.94 8.90
N SER A 265 3.30 16.11 9.12
CA SER A 265 4.73 16.41 8.87
C SER A 265 5.17 16.18 7.42
N MET A 266 4.27 16.46 6.47
CA MET A 266 4.54 16.35 5.04
C MET A 266 5.17 17.65 4.53
N SER A 267 6.50 17.70 4.55
CA SER A 267 7.27 18.95 4.36
C SER A 267 7.21 19.52 2.95
N LYS A 268 6.76 18.75 1.95
CA LYS A 268 6.68 19.16 0.54
C LYS A 268 5.24 19.19 0.00
N LEU A 269 4.28 18.73 0.78
CA LEU A 269 2.88 18.68 0.34
C LEU A 269 2.40 20.10 0.02
N ASP A 270 1.97 20.30 -1.22
CA ASP A 270 1.47 21.56 -1.75
C ASP A 270 -0.06 21.56 -1.88
N ARG A 271 -0.62 20.47 -2.43
CA ARG A 271 -2.05 20.41 -2.71
C ARG A 271 -2.70 19.12 -2.20
N ILE A 272 -3.90 19.30 -1.62
CA ILE A 272 -4.80 18.25 -1.16
C ILE A 272 -6.13 18.42 -1.89
N LEU A 273 -6.40 17.53 -2.84
CA LEU A 273 -7.60 17.55 -3.68
C LEU A 273 -8.40 16.28 -3.43
N ILE A 274 -9.59 16.40 -2.89
CA ILE A 274 -10.48 15.28 -2.57
C ILE A 274 -11.80 15.51 -3.30
N GLY A 275 -12.20 14.52 -4.09
CA GLY A 275 -13.42 14.54 -4.89
C GLY A 275 -14.70 14.45 -4.05
N GLU A 276 -15.83 14.30 -4.73
CA GLU A 276 -17.15 14.21 -4.11
C GLU A 276 -17.38 12.84 -3.45
N ASP A 277 -18.19 12.79 -2.38
CA ASP A 277 -18.62 11.57 -1.69
C ASP A 277 -17.47 10.64 -1.26
N SER A 278 -16.27 11.19 -1.01
CA SER A 278 -15.09 10.45 -0.58
C SER A 278 -14.92 10.51 0.95
N PHE A 279 -14.38 9.46 1.55
CA PHE A 279 -14.28 9.32 3.00
C PHE A 279 -15.65 9.44 3.69
N THR A 280 -16.69 8.95 3.03
CA THR A 280 -18.08 9.06 3.48
C THR A 280 -18.41 7.88 4.36
N ARG A 281 -18.47 8.08 5.65
CA ARG A 281 -18.88 7.04 6.58
C ARG A 281 -20.39 6.85 6.50
N LEU A 282 -20.83 5.83 5.77
CA LEU A 282 -22.21 5.40 5.82
C LEU A 282 -22.43 4.75 7.18
N ASP A 283 -23.38 5.28 7.97
CA ASP A 283 -23.78 4.68 9.24
C ASP A 283 -24.23 3.23 9.00
N LEU A 284 -23.34 2.28 9.25
CA LEU A 284 -23.61 0.85 9.17
C LEU A 284 -24.57 0.35 10.28
N GLU A 285 -25.08 1.23 11.15
CA GLU A 285 -26.14 0.88 12.10
C GLU A 285 -27.44 0.44 11.40
N ALA A 286 -27.64 0.80 10.13
CA ALA A 286 -28.80 0.39 9.34
C ALA A 286 -28.64 -1.00 8.71
N PHE A 287 -27.43 -1.57 8.63
CA PHE A 287 -27.20 -2.89 8.08
C PHE A 287 -26.52 -3.78 9.11
N SER A 288 -27.33 -4.66 9.71
CA SER A 288 -26.97 -5.61 10.77
C SER A 288 -25.86 -6.59 10.36
N PHE A 289 -24.61 -6.21 10.47
CA PHE A 289 -23.49 -7.14 10.51
C PHE A 289 -22.71 -6.98 11.81
N PRO A 290 -23.07 -7.72 12.88
CA PRO A 290 -22.45 -7.54 14.21
C PRO A 290 -20.97 -7.93 14.30
N PHE A 291 -20.37 -8.49 13.25
CA PHE A 291 -19.03 -9.09 13.32
C PHE A 291 -17.88 -8.17 12.89
N LEU A 292 -18.17 -7.05 12.24
CA LEU A 292 -17.14 -6.09 11.78
C LEU A 292 -16.84 -4.97 12.79
N PHE A 293 -17.62 -4.87 13.86
CA PHE A 293 -17.53 -3.77 14.83
C PHE A 293 -16.44 -3.91 15.89
N SER A 294 -15.70 -5.02 15.94
CA SER A 294 -14.69 -5.19 17.00
C SER A 294 -13.34 -4.50 16.72
N VAL A 295 -13.14 -3.91 15.56
CA VAL A 295 -11.87 -3.24 15.17
C VAL A 295 -12.01 -1.72 15.06
N ALA A 296 -13.22 -1.18 15.00
CA ALA A 296 -13.47 0.24 14.68
C ALA A 296 -13.88 1.13 15.87
N SER A 297 -13.76 0.69 17.12
CA SER A 297 -14.37 1.40 18.24
C SER A 297 -13.43 2.11 19.22
N GLU A 298 -12.19 2.38 18.87
CA GLU A 298 -11.34 3.21 19.74
C GLU A 298 -10.77 4.42 18.99
N GLY A 299 -11.58 5.47 18.83
CA GLY A 299 -11.12 6.78 18.38
C GLY A 299 -12.19 7.55 17.62
N MET A 300 -12.25 8.86 17.87
CA MET A 300 -13.09 9.80 17.11
C MET A 300 -12.67 9.77 15.64
N SER A 301 -13.64 9.72 14.73
CA SER A 301 -13.35 9.84 13.30
C SER A 301 -12.84 11.25 12.99
N SER A 302 -11.68 11.34 12.33
CA SER A 302 -11.01 12.63 12.18
C SER A 302 -10.28 12.79 10.84
N PHE A 303 -10.37 13.99 10.29
CA PHE A 303 -9.50 14.47 9.24
C PHE A 303 -8.48 15.43 9.86
N LEU A 304 -7.20 15.12 9.72
CA LEU A 304 -6.10 15.86 10.29
C LEU A 304 -5.08 16.25 9.24
N VAL A 305 -4.79 17.53 9.09
CA VAL A 305 -3.63 18.06 8.35
C VAL A 305 -2.78 18.84 9.35
N LYS A 306 -1.56 18.35 9.60
CA LYS A 306 -0.72 18.93 10.64
C LYS A 306 0.75 19.01 10.25
N ASP A 307 1.38 20.14 10.62
CA ASP A 307 2.82 20.38 10.36
C ASP A 307 3.19 20.19 8.88
N CYS A 308 2.35 20.72 7.98
CA CYS A 308 2.52 20.69 6.53
C CYS A 308 2.82 22.10 5.99
N PRO A 309 4.06 22.56 6.04
CA PRO A 309 4.40 23.97 5.89
C PRO A 309 4.21 24.55 4.48
N LEU A 310 4.15 23.71 3.45
CA LEU A 310 4.04 24.16 2.06
C LEU A 310 2.65 23.97 1.44
N VAL A 311 1.68 23.43 2.16
CA VAL A 311 0.32 23.27 1.62
C VAL A 311 -0.27 24.64 1.32
N THR A 312 -0.56 24.88 0.04
CA THR A 312 -1.19 26.13 -0.45
C THR A 312 -2.68 25.95 -0.71
N GLU A 313 -3.12 24.74 -1.08
CA GLU A 313 -4.49 24.49 -1.52
C GLU A 313 -5.07 23.22 -0.90
N MET A 314 -6.27 23.35 -0.35
CA MET A 314 -7.09 22.23 0.09
C MET A 314 -8.49 22.36 -0.49
N ARG A 315 -8.91 21.39 -1.31
CA ARG A 315 -10.25 21.29 -1.87
C ARG A 315 -10.89 19.97 -1.50
N VAL A 316 -12.12 20.03 -1.03
CA VAL A 316 -12.94 18.88 -0.64
C VAL A 316 -14.27 18.96 -1.38
N GLY A 317 -14.59 17.95 -2.16
CA GLY A 317 -15.82 17.87 -2.94
C GLY A 317 -17.07 17.65 -2.10
N PHE A 318 -18.24 17.77 -2.73
CA PHE A 318 -19.55 17.60 -2.11
C PHE A 318 -19.63 16.26 -1.35
N GLY A 319 -20.29 16.23 -0.19
CA GLY A 319 -20.62 15.00 0.55
C GLY A 319 -19.46 14.28 1.21
N SER A 320 -18.22 14.77 1.05
CA SER A 320 -17.03 14.10 1.57
C SER A 320 -16.87 14.30 3.08
N PHE A 321 -16.25 13.32 3.73
CA PHE A 321 -16.09 13.28 5.20
C PHE A 321 -17.41 13.32 5.96
N LEU A 322 -18.49 12.84 5.35
CA LEU A 322 -19.76 12.71 6.05
C LEU A 322 -19.61 11.70 7.19
N GLY A 323 -20.06 12.07 8.40
CA GLY A 323 -19.93 11.23 9.60
C GLY A 323 -18.57 11.34 10.32
N TYR A 324 -17.69 12.22 9.88
CA TYR A 324 -16.50 12.56 10.65
C TYR A 324 -16.88 13.50 11.81
N GLU A 325 -16.20 13.33 12.95
CA GLU A 325 -16.46 14.08 14.18
C GLU A 325 -15.52 15.27 14.34
N GLU A 326 -14.36 15.24 13.69
CA GLU A 326 -13.37 16.30 13.81
C GLU A 326 -12.66 16.59 12.49
N CYS A 327 -12.49 17.86 12.18
CA CYS A 327 -11.63 18.39 11.12
C CYS A 327 -10.58 19.30 11.75
N VAL A 328 -9.30 18.94 11.66
CA VAL A 328 -8.21 19.71 12.28
C VAL A 328 -7.19 20.09 11.22
N ILE A 329 -6.92 21.37 11.12
CA ILE A 329 -5.85 21.95 10.32
C ILE A 329 -4.95 22.71 11.29
N ASP A 330 -3.75 22.18 11.54
CA ASP A 330 -2.83 22.67 12.55
C ASP A 330 -1.44 22.90 11.97
N ASN A 331 -0.90 24.10 12.16
CA ASN A 331 0.44 24.48 11.69
C ASN A 331 0.66 24.27 10.18
N VAL A 332 -0.21 24.90 9.37
CA VAL A 332 -0.16 24.91 7.90
C VAL A 332 -0.01 26.34 7.39
N PRO A 333 1.16 26.97 7.55
CA PRO A 333 1.34 28.42 7.41
C PRO A 333 1.24 28.95 5.96
N SER A 334 1.39 28.13 4.93
CA SER A 334 1.30 28.56 3.54
C SER A 334 -0.10 28.42 2.93
N LEU A 335 -1.11 28.02 3.71
CA LEU A 335 -2.44 27.70 3.20
C LEU A 335 -3.16 28.95 2.71
N GLU A 336 -3.40 29.01 1.40
CA GLU A 336 -4.03 30.13 0.70
C GLU A 336 -5.49 29.88 0.37
N VAL A 337 -5.84 28.63 0.04
CA VAL A 337 -7.18 28.27 -0.41
C VAL A 337 -7.72 27.08 0.39
N ILE A 338 -8.86 27.26 1.02
CA ILE A 338 -9.68 26.19 1.61
C ILE A 338 -11.06 26.25 0.95
N GLU A 339 -11.38 25.23 0.17
CA GLU A 339 -12.71 25.05 -0.41
C GLU A 339 -13.31 23.74 0.07
N ILE A 340 -14.37 23.79 0.83
CA ILE A 340 -15.11 22.63 1.31
C ILE A 340 -16.50 22.66 0.70
N GLY A 341 -16.81 21.63 -0.08
CA GLY A 341 -18.07 21.45 -0.76
C GLY A 341 -19.26 21.35 0.19
N SER A 342 -20.46 21.34 -0.36
CA SER A 342 -21.68 21.23 0.43
C SER A 342 -21.80 19.85 1.11
N SER A 343 -22.47 19.80 2.26
CA SER A 343 -22.73 18.57 3.04
C SER A 343 -21.48 17.82 3.52
N CYS A 344 -20.34 18.49 3.62
CA CYS A 344 -19.13 17.93 4.19
C CYS A 344 -19.11 18.12 5.72
N PHE A 345 -18.51 17.20 6.46
CA PHE A 345 -18.28 17.34 7.90
C PHE A 345 -19.55 17.75 8.68
N VAL A 346 -20.72 17.20 8.35
CA VAL A 346 -22.02 17.72 8.82
C VAL A 346 -22.13 17.80 10.34
N SER A 347 -21.55 16.87 11.08
CA SER A 347 -21.59 16.81 12.55
C SER A 347 -20.21 17.01 13.20
N SER A 348 -19.27 17.56 12.48
CA SER A 348 -17.87 17.69 12.92
C SER A 348 -17.62 18.97 13.69
N SER A 349 -16.68 18.94 14.63
CA SER A 349 -15.99 20.14 15.08
C SER A 349 -14.91 20.55 14.08
N ILE A 350 -14.69 21.84 13.91
CA ILE A 350 -13.60 22.37 13.09
C ILE A 350 -12.58 23.09 13.95
N LYS A 351 -11.29 22.80 13.73
CA LYS A 351 -10.18 23.49 14.37
C LYS A 351 -9.18 23.94 13.32
N LEU A 352 -8.99 25.25 13.21
CA LEU A 352 -7.92 25.88 12.45
C LEU A 352 -6.94 26.48 13.45
N ILE A 353 -5.77 25.87 13.60
CA ILE A 353 -4.80 26.23 14.63
C ILE A 353 -3.50 26.62 13.94
N SER A 354 -3.01 27.83 14.23
CA SER A 354 -1.68 28.28 13.82
C SER A 354 -0.85 28.56 15.06
N THR A 355 -0.24 27.53 15.62
CA THR A 355 0.63 27.65 16.79
C THR A 355 2.08 27.69 16.36
N ASN A 356 2.63 28.90 16.21
CA ASN A 356 4.08 29.09 16.23
C ASN A 356 4.60 28.95 17.66
N HIS A 357 4.85 27.73 18.12
CA HIS A 357 5.64 27.51 19.32
C HIS A 357 7.11 27.76 19.01
N GLY A 358 7.59 29.00 19.20
CA GLY A 358 9.02 29.26 19.36
C GLY A 358 9.72 30.25 18.43
N CYS A 359 9.01 31.07 17.65
CA CYS A 359 9.65 32.22 17.00
C CYS A 359 9.09 33.54 17.53
N GLU A 360 9.95 34.35 18.13
CA GLU A 360 9.66 35.73 18.57
C GLU A 360 9.41 36.70 17.39
N SER A 361 9.42 36.25 16.15
CA SER A 361 8.99 37.04 15.00
C SER A 361 7.64 36.52 14.54
N GLY A 362 6.59 37.27 14.89
CA GLY A 362 5.20 37.01 14.46
C GLY A 362 5.14 36.73 12.97
N ILE A 363 4.94 35.45 12.65
CA ILE A 363 4.53 35.02 11.31
C ILE A 363 3.05 34.72 11.43
N ASP A 364 2.28 35.65 10.92
CA ASP A 364 0.84 35.58 10.72
C ASP A 364 0.49 34.31 9.94
N LEU A 365 -0.76 33.81 10.06
CA LEU A 365 -1.34 33.02 8.99
C LEU A 365 -1.18 33.83 7.72
N PRO A 366 -0.22 33.56 6.87
CA PRO A 366 -0.04 34.36 5.70
C PRO A 366 -1.14 33.93 4.72
N VAL A 367 -1.99 34.85 4.43
CA VAL A 367 -2.65 34.92 3.15
C VAL A 367 -3.68 33.83 2.85
N LEU A 368 -4.51 33.44 3.81
CA LEU A 368 -5.74 32.76 3.45
C LEU A 368 -6.54 33.72 2.56
N THR A 369 -6.48 33.54 1.25
CA THR A 369 -7.14 34.39 0.25
C THR A 369 -8.57 33.94 -0.02
N ALA A 370 -8.86 32.64 0.17
CA ALA A 370 -10.16 32.06 -0.04
C ALA A 370 -10.50 31.02 1.03
N LEU A 371 -11.60 31.27 1.72
CA LEU A 371 -12.22 30.31 2.64
C LEU A 371 -13.68 30.18 2.24
N SER A 372 -14.08 29.05 1.70
CA SER A 372 -15.46 28.77 1.32
C SER A 372 -15.96 27.46 1.90
N PHE A 373 -17.15 27.50 2.44
CA PHE A 373 -17.89 26.34 2.89
C PHE A 373 -19.20 26.25 2.11
N GLY A 374 -19.44 25.13 1.50
CA GLY A 374 -20.71 24.85 0.82
C GLY A 374 -21.87 24.76 1.81
N SER A 375 -23.10 24.77 1.27
CA SER A 375 -24.31 24.68 2.10
C SER A 375 -24.34 23.35 2.89
N HIS A 376 -24.82 23.41 4.13
CA HIS A 376 -24.92 22.29 5.07
C HIS A 376 -23.59 21.67 5.53
N SER A 377 -22.44 22.25 5.17
CA SER A 377 -21.16 21.85 5.75
C SER A 377 -21.08 22.35 7.19
N PHE A 378 -20.57 21.52 8.09
CA PHE A 378 -20.52 21.79 9.51
C PHE A 378 -21.88 22.18 10.15
N MET A 379 -23.00 21.71 9.60
CA MET A 379 -24.35 22.16 9.99
C MET A 379 -24.66 21.96 11.48
N ASN A 380 -24.15 20.88 12.07
CA ASN A 380 -24.30 20.56 13.48
C ASN A 380 -23.00 20.81 14.27
N CYS A 381 -22.13 21.70 13.78
CA CYS A 381 -20.86 22.02 14.44
C CYS A 381 -21.12 22.61 15.84
N THR A 382 -20.66 21.93 16.87
CA THR A 382 -20.78 22.36 18.23
C THR A 382 -19.62 23.25 18.71
N HIS A 383 -18.47 23.10 18.02
CA HIS A 383 -17.24 23.82 18.36
C HIS A 383 -16.49 24.21 17.10
N ALA A 384 -16.30 25.48 16.87
CA ALA A 384 -15.40 26.04 15.88
C ALA A 384 -14.29 26.80 16.60
N LEU A 385 -13.04 26.36 16.45
CA LEU A 385 -11.88 27.00 17.02
C LEU A 385 -11.01 27.58 15.91
N PHE A 386 -10.80 28.90 15.94
CA PHE A 386 -9.88 29.58 15.02
C PHE A 386 -8.83 30.28 15.89
N GLU A 387 -7.68 29.65 16.04
CA GLU A 387 -6.53 30.22 16.76
C GLU A 387 -5.47 30.69 15.78
N SER A 388 -5.25 31.99 15.72
CA SER A 388 -4.17 32.59 14.96
C SER A 388 -3.50 33.64 15.81
N GLY A 389 -2.17 33.71 15.76
CA GLY A 389 -1.39 34.77 16.43
C GLY A 389 -1.73 36.17 15.95
N SER A 390 -2.38 36.32 14.80
CA SER A 390 -2.84 37.59 14.26
C SER A 390 -3.94 37.42 13.22
N MET A 391 -5.14 37.09 13.63
CA MET A 391 -6.29 37.16 12.74
C MET A 391 -6.79 38.61 12.60
N ARG A 392 -6.63 39.19 11.41
CA ARG A 392 -7.55 40.21 10.93
C ARG A 392 -8.55 39.55 9.99
N LEU A 393 -9.69 39.16 10.50
CA LEU A 393 -10.87 38.91 9.68
C LEU A 393 -11.31 40.29 9.13
N GLN A 394 -11.20 40.47 7.82
CA GLN A 394 -11.88 41.56 7.11
C GLN A 394 -13.27 41.14 6.67
#